data_6699272e6e3fbbea5a4dc53a6a012538
#
_entry.id   6699272e6e3fbbea5a4dc53a6a012538
#
_cell.length_a   1.000
_cell.length_b   1.000
_cell.length_c   1.000
_cell.angle_alpha   90.00
_cell.angle_beta   90.00
_cell.angle_gamma   90.00
#
_symmetry.space_group_name_H-M   'P 1'
#
loop_
_entity.id
_entity.type
_entity.pdbx_description
1 polymer ?
#
loop_
_entity_poly.entity_id
_entity_poly.type
_entity_poly.pdbx_seq_one_letter_code
_entity_poly.pdbx_strand_id
1 'polypeptide(L)'
;MSTNKIPSLELSMYEAFIEDIIGKTFKILPIWEDCAAEKEDFESFNSYLDKLITMLIGSNYIQKEEKIYSVLVMLKGLQQREDLTQRKVKSIVFHCIDLLKKVN
;
A
#
# COMPACT_ATOMS: atom_id res chain seq x y z
N MET A 1 22.00 30.60 -0.81
CA MET A 1 21.12 30.20 -0.89
C MET A 1 20.82 28.96 -0.54
N SER A 2 20.08 28.65 0.07
CA SER A 2 19.87 27.48 0.52
C SER A 2 19.34 26.59 -0.41
N THR A 3 20.11 26.01 -1.10
CA THR A 3 19.67 25.17 -2.14
C THR A 3 19.53 23.75 -1.71
N ASN A 4 19.78 23.46 -0.45
CA ASN A 4 19.72 22.08 0.00
C ASN A 4 18.33 21.66 0.40
N LYS A 5 17.36 22.53 0.30
CA LYS A 5 16.00 22.15 0.60
C LYS A 5 15.44 21.34 -0.52
N ILE A 6 14.70 20.30 -0.16
CA ILE A 6 13.91 19.57 -1.14
C ILE A 6 12.94 20.58 -1.74
N PRO A 7 12.89 20.69 -3.05
CA PRO A 7 11.93 21.60 -3.67
C PRO A 7 10.52 21.33 -3.18
N SER A 8 9.77 22.38 -2.94
CA SER A 8 8.39 22.26 -2.48
C SER A 8 7.57 21.35 -3.39
N LEU A 9 7.85 21.39 -4.68
CA LEU A 9 7.15 20.54 -5.64
C LEU A 9 7.41 19.07 -5.39
N GLU A 10 8.67 18.70 -5.16
CA GLU A 10 9.00 17.30 -4.87
C GLU A 10 8.35 16.81 -3.60
N LEU A 11 8.37 17.63 -2.56
CA LEU A 11 7.73 17.28 -1.30
C LEU A 11 6.22 17.12 -1.48
N SER A 12 5.59 18.04 -2.21
CA SER A 12 4.17 17.96 -2.48
C SER A 12 3.81 16.72 -3.28
N MET A 13 4.64 16.36 -4.25
CA MET A 13 4.42 15.16 -5.04
C MET A 13 4.56 13.90 -4.21
N TYR A 14 5.53 13.87 -3.31
CA TYR A 14 5.71 12.75 -2.41
C TYR A 14 4.51 12.60 -1.46
N GLU A 15 4.06 13.72 -0.89
CA GLU A 15 2.91 13.70 0.01
C GLU A 15 1.64 13.25 -0.70
N ALA A 16 1.45 13.71 -1.93
CA ALA A 16 0.31 13.29 -2.74
C ALA A 16 0.39 11.79 -3.06
N PHE A 17 1.58 11.29 -3.33
CA PHE A 17 1.79 9.87 -3.55
C PHE A 17 1.41 9.06 -2.31
N ILE A 18 1.89 9.49 -1.14
CA ILE A 18 1.58 8.80 0.12
C ILE A 18 0.07 8.80 0.39
N GLU A 19 -0.60 9.94 0.21
CA GLU A 19 -2.04 10.01 0.41
C GLU A 19 -2.80 9.09 -0.54
N ASP A 20 -2.36 9.03 -1.79
CA ASP A 20 -2.96 8.14 -2.78
C ASP A 20 -2.81 6.68 -2.38
N ILE A 21 -1.61 6.30 -1.94
CA ILE A 21 -1.35 4.92 -1.51
C ILE A 21 -2.16 4.57 -0.26
N ILE A 22 -2.27 5.50 0.68
CA ILE A 22 -3.09 5.28 1.88
C ILE A 22 -4.53 4.99 1.47
N GLY A 23 -5.09 5.82 0.60
CA GLY A 23 -6.46 5.62 0.13
C GLY A 23 -6.66 4.28 -0.56
N LYS A 24 -5.70 3.89 -1.40
CA LYS A 24 -5.76 2.62 -2.11
C LYS A 24 -5.59 1.43 -1.15
N THR A 25 -4.76 1.60 -0.13
CA THR A 25 -4.55 0.56 0.88
C THR A 25 -5.82 0.31 1.69
N PHE A 26 -6.56 1.37 2.03
CA PHE A 26 -7.84 1.23 2.71
C PHE A 26 -8.84 0.40 1.90
N LYS A 27 -8.81 0.50 0.58
CA LYS A 27 -9.75 -0.22 -0.27
C LYS A 27 -9.49 -1.71 -0.33
N ILE A 28 -8.34 -2.16 0.11
CA ILE A 28 -8.00 -3.59 0.13
C ILE A 28 -9.04 -4.37 0.96
N LEU A 29 -9.40 -3.83 2.11
CA LEU A 29 -10.31 -4.53 3.03
C LEU A 29 -11.70 -4.75 2.43
N PRO A 30 -12.43 -3.71 1.95
CA PRO A 30 -13.74 -3.96 1.36
C PRO A 30 -13.68 -4.84 0.12
N ILE A 31 -12.61 -4.78 -0.67
CA ILE A 31 -12.47 -5.66 -1.83
C ILE A 31 -12.32 -7.11 -1.37
N TRP A 32 -11.52 -7.34 -0.33
CA TRP A 32 -11.39 -8.68 0.22
C TRP A 32 -12.71 -9.17 0.80
N GLU A 33 -13.43 -8.30 1.51
CA GLU A 33 -14.72 -8.66 2.11
C GLU A 33 -15.74 -9.07 1.05
N ASP A 34 -15.76 -8.36 -0.08
CA ASP A 34 -16.65 -8.70 -1.18
C ASP A 34 -16.30 -10.07 -1.76
N CYS A 35 -15.03 -10.33 -1.97
CA CYS A 35 -14.59 -11.65 -2.48
C CYS A 35 -14.92 -12.76 -1.49
N ALA A 36 -14.71 -12.50 -0.20
CA ALA A 36 -15.00 -13.50 0.83
C ALA A 36 -16.49 -13.81 0.93
N ALA A 37 -17.34 -12.78 0.77
CA ALA A 37 -18.79 -12.97 0.81
C ALA A 37 -19.28 -13.85 -0.32
N GLU A 38 -18.65 -13.73 -1.49
CA GLU A 38 -19.01 -14.54 -2.65
C GLU A 38 -18.42 -15.95 -2.61
N LYS A 39 -17.44 -16.15 -1.74
CA LYS A 39 -16.78 -17.43 -1.49
C LYS A 39 -16.07 -18.08 -2.68
N GLU A 40 -15.97 -17.39 -3.77
CA GLU A 40 -15.46 -18.04 -4.95
C GLU A 40 -14.31 -17.42 -5.64
N ASP A 41 -14.23 -16.10 -5.67
CA ASP A 41 -13.33 -15.49 -6.61
C ASP A 41 -12.51 -14.41 -5.94
N PHE A 42 -11.30 -14.75 -5.64
CA PHE A 42 -10.34 -13.78 -5.12
C PHE A 42 -9.51 -13.15 -6.23
N GLU A 43 -9.90 -13.33 -7.48
CA GLU A 43 -9.18 -12.76 -8.60
C GLU A 43 -9.18 -11.23 -8.54
N SER A 44 -10.32 -10.64 -8.22
CA SER A 44 -10.41 -9.19 -8.08
C SER A 44 -9.50 -8.67 -6.99
N PHE A 45 -9.46 -9.37 -5.87
CA PHE A 45 -8.59 -9.04 -4.74
C PHE A 45 -7.12 -9.11 -5.15
N ASN A 46 -6.72 -10.22 -5.75
CA ASN A 46 -5.33 -10.41 -6.17
C ASN A 46 -4.93 -9.43 -7.27
N SER A 47 -5.84 -9.13 -8.18
CA SER A 47 -5.60 -8.16 -9.25
C SER A 47 -5.41 -6.76 -8.68
N TYR A 48 -6.20 -6.41 -7.68
CA TYR A 48 -6.06 -5.11 -7.02
C TYR A 48 -4.71 -4.99 -6.31
N LEU A 49 -4.32 -6.03 -5.57
CA LEU A 49 -3.01 -6.06 -4.92
C LEU A 49 -1.87 -5.95 -5.94
N ASP A 50 -2.01 -6.64 -7.05
CA ASP A 50 -1.01 -6.62 -8.11
C ASP A 50 -0.81 -5.20 -8.65
N LYS A 51 -1.90 -4.49 -8.88
CA LYS A 51 -1.84 -3.10 -9.36
C LYS A 51 -1.16 -2.20 -8.34
N LEU A 52 -1.50 -2.36 -7.06
CA LEU A 52 -0.92 -1.54 -6.01
C LEU A 52 0.58 -1.86 -5.85
N ILE A 53 0.94 -3.13 -5.87
CA ILE A 53 2.33 -3.57 -5.82
C ILE A 53 3.12 -2.97 -6.98
N THR A 54 2.55 -3.02 -8.18
CA THR A 54 3.20 -2.48 -9.38
C THR A 54 3.41 -0.97 -9.24
N MET A 55 2.46 -0.25 -8.68
CA MET A 55 2.61 1.18 -8.41
C MET A 55 3.78 1.46 -7.48
N LEU A 56 3.90 0.68 -6.42
CA LEU A 56 4.98 0.87 -5.45
C LEU A 56 6.34 0.57 -6.09
N ILE A 57 6.44 -0.53 -6.84
CA ILE A 57 7.69 -0.89 -7.49
C ILE A 57 8.11 0.16 -8.52
N GLY A 58 7.14 0.71 -9.25
CA GLY A 58 7.41 1.71 -10.26
C GLY A 58 7.64 3.12 -9.74
N SER A 59 7.46 3.33 -8.44
CA SER A 59 7.60 4.66 -7.87
C SER A 59 9.06 5.07 -7.73
N ASN A 60 9.29 6.37 -7.72
CA ASN A 60 10.63 6.90 -7.50
C ASN A 60 11.08 6.74 -6.05
N TYR A 61 10.19 6.28 -5.17
CA TYR A 61 10.46 6.25 -3.74
C TYR A 61 10.82 4.87 -3.21
N ILE A 62 10.66 3.83 -4.02
CA ILE A 62 10.85 2.46 -3.57
C ILE A 62 12.26 2.18 -3.03
N GLN A 63 13.26 2.83 -3.59
CA GLN A 63 14.63 2.65 -3.16
C GLN A 63 15.09 3.71 -2.16
N LYS A 64 14.30 4.76 -1.98
CA LYS A 64 14.68 5.89 -1.14
C LYS A 64 13.99 5.88 0.20
N GLU A 65 12.79 5.32 0.27
CA GLU A 65 11.99 5.36 1.47
C GLU A 65 11.72 3.94 1.98
N GLU A 66 12.31 3.63 3.11
CA GLU A 66 12.19 2.31 3.71
C GLU A 66 10.75 1.90 3.95
N LYS A 67 9.91 2.85 4.35
CA LYS A 67 8.51 2.53 4.61
C LYS A 67 7.76 2.09 3.36
N ILE A 68 8.12 2.61 2.20
CA ILE A 68 7.51 2.19 0.94
C ILE A 68 7.88 0.73 0.66
N TYR A 69 9.14 0.38 0.85
CA TYR A 69 9.59 -0.99 0.68
C TYR A 69 8.89 -1.93 1.68
N SER A 70 8.74 -1.49 2.92
CA SER A 70 8.07 -2.30 3.95
C SER A 70 6.62 -2.58 3.59
N VAL A 71 5.91 -1.57 3.08
CA VAL A 71 4.54 -1.75 2.62
C VAL A 71 4.49 -2.74 1.45
N LEU A 72 5.42 -2.60 0.51
CA LEU A 72 5.52 -3.53 -0.63
C LEU A 72 5.65 -4.98 -0.16
N VAL A 73 6.55 -5.22 0.79
CA VAL A 73 6.78 -6.58 1.32
C VAL A 73 5.50 -7.12 1.97
N MET A 74 4.80 -6.29 2.74
CA MET A 74 3.56 -6.71 3.38
C MET A 74 2.47 -7.05 2.38
N LEU A 75 2.34 -6.26 1.32
CA LEU A 75 1.33 -6.52 0.29
C LEU A 75 1.65 -7.79 -0.49
N LYS A 76 2.92 -8.04 -0.77
CA LYS A 76 3.32 -9.28 -1.41
C LYS A 76 3.03 -10.49 -0.53
N GLY A 77 3.27 -10.35 0.77
CA GLY A 77 2.95 -11.41 1.72
C GLY A 77 1.46 -11.68 1.78
N LEU A 78 0.65 -10.63 1.72
CA LEU A 78 -0.79 -10.75 1.71
C LEU A 78 -1.28 -11.49 0.47
N GLN A 79 -0.71 -11.18 -0.68
CA GLN A 79 -1.08 -11.79 -1.95
C GLN A 79 -0.80 -13.29 -1.99
N GLN A 80 0.21 -13.74 -1.28
CA GLN A 80 0.62 -15.15 -1.31
C GLN A 80 -0.08 -16.03 -0.29
N ARG A 81 -0.89 -15.43 0.59
CA ARG A 81 -1.53 -16.19 1.66
C ARG A 81 -2.83 -16.82 1.20
N GLU A 82 -3.07 -18.05 1.66
CA GLU A 82 -4.31 -18.76 1.37
C GLU A 82 -5.22 -18.81 2.59
N ASP A 83 -4.68 -18.50 3.76
CA ASP A 83 -5.42 -18.62 5.02
C ASP A 83 -5.91 -17.29 5.55
N LEU A 84 -6.26 -16.37 4.66
CA LEU A 84 -6.66 -15.04 5.07
C LEU A 84 -8.02 -15.03 5.75
N THR A 85 -8.10 -14.22 6.81
CA THR A 85 -9.33 -13.91 7.49
C THR A 85 -9.48 -12.40 7.49
N GLN A 86 -10.69 -11.92 7.78
CA GLN A 86 -10.92 -10.48 7.88
C GLN A 86 -9.95 -9.84 8.88
N ARG A 87 -9.71 -10.51 9.99
CA ARG A 87 -8.81 -10.00 11.02
C ARG A 87 -7.39 -9.84 10.49
N LYS A 88 -6.89 -10.83 9.75
CA LYS A 88 -5.54 -10.77 9.20
C LYS A 88 -5.40 -9.68 8.15
N VAL A 89 -6.37 -9.59 7.26
CA VAL A 89 -6.35 -8.54 6.22
C VAL A 89 -6.41 -7.17 6.87
N LYS A 90 -7.31 -6.98 7.82
CA LYS A 90 -7.45 -5.72 8.53
C LYS A 90 -6.17 -5.33 9.25
N SER A 91 -5.54 -6.28 9.93
CA SER A 91 -4.30 -6.05 10.64
C SER A 91 -3.19 -5.57 9.71
N ILE A 92 -3.04 -6.22 8.56
CA ILE A 92 -2.01 -5.85 7.59
C ILE A 92 -2.31 -4.48 6.98
N VAL A 93 -3.56 -4.24 6.61
CA VAL A 93 -3.96 -2.96 6.03
C VAL A 93 -3.65 -1.81 6.98
N PHE A 94 -4.06 -1.92 8.24
CA PHE A 94 -3.82 -0.85 9.20
C PHE A 94 -2.34 -0.68 9.52
N HIS A 95 -1.59 -1.77 9.55
CA HIS A 95 -0.15 -1.67 9.76
C HIS A 95 0.53 -0.92 8.62
N CYS A 96 0.14 -1.21 7.39
CA CYS A 96 0.66 -0.49 6.22
C CYS A 96 0.32 1.00 6.29
N ILE A 97 -0.92 1.31 6.66
CA ILE A 97 -1.35 2.71 6.78
C ILE A 97 -0.57 3.43 7.86
N ASP A 98 -0.36 2.78 9.00
CA ASP A 98 0.44 3.38 10.07
C ASP A 98 1.85 3.68 9.63
N LEU A 99 2.47 2.77 8.87
CA LEU A 99 3.80 3.01 8.32
C LEU A 99 3.80 4.21 7.37
N LEU A 100 2.80 4.28 6.50
CA LEU A 100 2.72 5.36 5.52
C LEU A 100 2.49 6.72 6.18
N LYS A 101 1.81 6.74 7.32
CA LYS A 101 1.55 7.99 8.04
C LYS A 101 2.71 8.45 8.89
N LYS A 102 3.71 7.63 9.09
CA LYS A 102 4.85 8.05 9.90
C LYS A 102 5.58 9.19 9.23
N VAL A 103 5.90 10.18 10.05
CA VAL A 103 6.72 11.29 9.61
C VAL A 103 8.14 10.98 10.05
N ASN A 104 9.04 11.01 9.12
CA ASN A 104 10.46 10.75 9.43
C ASN A 104 11.18 12.02 9.87
#